data_c56a6ab23558c50f4d7e4c37a9ae83d9
#
_entry.id   c56a6ab23558c50f4d7e4c37a9ae83d9
#
_cell.length_a   1.000
_cell.length_b   1.000
_cell.length_c   1.000
_cell.angle_alpha   90.00
_cell.angle_beta   90.00
_cell.angle_gamma   90.00
#
_symmetry.space_group_name_H-M   'P 1'
#
loop_
_entity.id
_entity.type
_entity.pdbx_description
1 polymer ?
#
loop_
_entity_poly.entity_id
_entity_poly.type
_entity_poly.pdbx_seq_one_letter_code
_entity_poly.pdbx_strand_id
1 'polypeptide(L)'
;KRAMQVKAALLRQEAAAFSLESVELESPRANEVLVRIVGVGVCHTDVKVQHGHRPVPHPIVLGHEGSGVVEEVGSAVSKVQPGDHVVLTYNSCGVCPNCQNAQAAYCDDVVALTFGGQRPDGSSPLSQDGEVIHGYYFGQSSFADYAIATERNVVKVRRDVALELLGPLGCGVQT
;
A
#
# COMPACT_ATOMS: atom_id res chain seq x y z
N LYS A 1 -11.98 11.86 11.97
CA LYS A 1 -12.71 11.12 10.93
C LYS A 1 -12.91 9.68 11.41
N ARG A 2 -14.02 9.04 11.02
CA ARG A 2 -14.40 7.71 11.48
C ARG A 2 -13.67 6.66 10.63
N ALA A 3 -13.10 5.63 11.28
CA ALA A 3 -12.56 4.46 10.58
C ALA A 3 -13.67 3.73 9.82
N MET A 4 -13.32 3.12 8.69
CA MET A 4 -14.24 2.30 7.89
C MET A 4 -13.87 0.82 8.00
N GLN A 5 -14.88 -0.06 7.91
CA GLN A 5 -14.64 -1.49 7.84
C GLN A 5 -14.30 -1.89 6.40
N VAL A 6 -13.21 -2.63 6.23
CA VAL A 6 -12.77 -3.16 4.95
C VAL A 6 -12.43 -4.64 5.07
N LYS A 7 -12.54 -5.38 3.97
CA LYS A 7 -12.03 -6.76 3.92
C LYS A 7 -10.58 -6.76 3.48
N ALA A 8 -9.76 -7.56 4.16
CA ALA A 8 -8.35 -7.72 3.85
C ALA A 8 -7.90 -9.18 4.00
N ALA A 9 -6.91 -9.57 3.23
CA ALA A 9 -6.23 -10.85 3.37
C ALA A 9 -5.06 -10.69 4.37
N LEU A 10 -5.25 -11.17 5.59
CA LEU A 10 -4.27 -11.10 6.66
C LEU A 10 -3.31 -12.28 6.65
N LEU A 11 -2.04 -11.99 6.83
CA LEU A 11 -1.03 -12.96 7.21
C LEU A 11 -0.78 -12.78 8.72
N ARG A 12 -1.36 -13.69 9.53
CA ARG A 12 -1.32 -13.61 10.99
C ARG A 12 0.05 -13.90 11.57
N GLN A 13 0.78 -14.81 10.93
CA GLN A 13 2.14 -15.22 11.32
C GLN A 13 2.88 -15.79 10.11
N GLU A 14 4.18 -15.90 10.24
CA GLU A 14 5.06 -16.50 9.23
C GLU A 14 4.59 -17.90 8.83
N ALA A 15 4.67 -18.22 7.55
CA ALA A 15 4.29 -19.50 6.93
C ALA A 15 2.82 -19.92 7.12
N ALA A 16 1.95 -19.02 7.60
CA ALA A 16 0.52 -19.28 7.69
C ALA A 16 -0.19 -19.11 6.33
N ALA A 17 -1.40 -19.65 6.22
CA ALA A 17 -2.31 -19.29 5.15
C ALA A 17 -2.88 -17.88 5.39
N PHE A 18 -3.21 -17.18 4.32
CA PHE A 18 -3.96 -15.93 4.41
C PHE A 18 -5.38 -16.20 4.90
N SER A 19 -5.89 -15.34 5.78
CA SER A 19 -7.30 -15.32 6.21
C SER A 19 -7.98 -14.04 5.71
N LEU A 20 -9.18 -14.17 5.14
CA LEU A 20 -10.01 -13.03 4.77
C LEU A 20 -10.76 -12.54 5.99
N GLU A 21 -10.45 -11.33 6.44
CA GLU A 21 -10.99 -10.76 7.67
C GLU A 21 -11.50 -9.33 7.45
N SER A 22 -12.39 -8.90 8.34
CA SER A 22 -12.83 -7.50 8.41
C SER A 22 -11.91 -6.75 9.36
N VAL A 23 -11.34 -5.65 8.89
CA VAL A 23 -10.44 -4.78 9.67
C VAL A 23 -10.89 -3.34 9.56
N GLU A 24 -10.49 -2.51 10.53
CA GLU A 24 -10.75 -1.08 10.54
C GLU A 24 -9.64 -0.36 9.78
N LEU A 25 -10.02 0.48 8.81
CA LEU A 25 -9.10 1.34 8.06
C LEU A 25 -9.33 2.80 8.46
N GLU A 26 -8.28 3.50 8.86
CA GLU A 26 -8.31 4.94 9.15
C GLU A 26 -8.62 5.76 7.90
N SER A 27 -9.18 6.97 8.09
CA SER A 27 -9.23 7.98 7.02
C SER A 27 -7.82 8.43 6.64
N PRO A 28 -7.59 8.83 5.36
CA PRO A 28 -6.29 9.31 4.91
C PRO A 28 -5.84 10.56 5.68
N ARG A 29 -4.56 10.62 6.00
CA ARG A 29 -3.89 11.80 6.58
C ARG A 29 -3.63 12.85 5.50
N ALA A 30 -3.07 13.99 5.89
CA ALA A 30 -2.90 15.15 4.99
C ALA A 30 -2.22 14.83 3.65
N ASN A 31 -1.21 13.97 3.65
CA ASN A 31 -0.43 13.56 2.45
C ASN A 31 -0.81 12.18 1.91
N GLU A 32 -1.92 11.60 2.40
CA GLU A 32 -2.35 10.25 2.02
C GLU A 32 -3.54 10.26 1.07
N VAL A 33 -3.71 9.15 0.39
CA VAL A 33 -4.74 8.89 -0.60
C VAL A 33 -5.43 7.59 -0.24
N LEU A 34 -6.75 7.60 -0.13
CA LEU A 34 -7.56 6.40 0.01
C LEU A 34 -7.89 5.89 -1.40
N VAL A 35 -7.52 4.66 -1.69
CA VAL A 35 -7.76 4.02 -2.98
C VAL A 35 -8.64 2.79 -2.79
N ARG A 36 -9.77 2.76 -3.50
CA ARG A 36 -10.58 1.55 -3.65
C ARG A 36 -9.90 0.64 -4.66
N ILE A 37 -9.47 -0.52 -4.21
CA ILE A 37 -8.75 -1.48 -5.04
C ILE A 37 -9.71 -2.17 -6.01
N VAL A 38 -9.35 -2.21 -7.28
CA VAL A 38 -10.08 -2.88 -8.36
C VAL A 38 -9.32 -4.10 -8.84
N GLY A 39 -8.00 -4.03 -8.87
CA GLY A 39 -7.13 -5.13 -9.24
C GLY A 39 -5.86 -5.15 -8.39
N VAL A 40 -5.34 -6.34 -8.16
CA VAL A 40 -4.06 -6.52 -7.46
C VAL A 40 -3.31 -7.71 -8.04
N GLY A 41 -2.03 -7.51 -8.37
CA GLY A 41 -1.12 -8.58 -8.75
C GLY A 41 -0.56 -9.30 -7.53
N VAL A 42 -0.15 -10.56 -7.73
CA VAL A 42 0.59 -11.35 -6.73
C VAL A 42 2.03 -11.49 -7.21
N CYS A 43 2.96 -10.87 -6.49
CA CYS A 43 4.37 -10.93 -6.79
C CYS A 43 5.07 -12.06 -6.02
N HIS A 44 6.17 -12.56 -6.56
CA HIS A 44 7.00 -13.54 -5.84
C HIS A 44 7.52 -13.00 -4.48
N THR A 45 7.64 -11.69 -4.33
CA THR A 45 8.02 -11.05 -3.06
C THR A 45 6.98 -11.30 -1.97
N ASP A 46 5.67 -11.26 -2.30
CA ASP A 46 4.60 -11.60 -1.34
C ASP A 46 4.71 -13.07 -0.89
N VAL A 47 4.99 -13.97 -1.84
CA VAL A 47 5.21 -15.41 -1.57
C VAL A 47 6.43 -15.62 -0.66
N LYS A 48 7.55 -14.92 -0.91
CA LYS A 48 8.74 -14.97 -0.04
C LYS A 48 8.46 -14.51 1.38
N VAL A 49 7.66 -13.44 1.54
CA VAL A 49 7.24 -12.95 2.85
C VAL A 49 6.35 -13.99 3.54
N GLN A 50 5.34 -14.52 2.84
CA GLN A 50 4.46 -15.56 3.38
C GLN A 50 5.23 -16.77 3.92
N HIS A 51 6.26 -17.21 3.20
CA HIS A 51 7.09 -18.38 3.59
C HIS A 51 8.19 -18.04 4.60
N GLY A 52 8.26 -16.81 5.10
CA GLY A 52 9.29 -16.39 6.08
C GLY A 52 10.69 -16.17 5.50
N HIS A 53 10.85 -16.21 4.19
CA HIS A 53 12.13 -15.92 3.54
C HIS A 53 12.50 -14.43 3.56
N ARG A 54 11.55 -13.57 3.93
CA ARG A 54 11.72 -12.14 4.11
C ARG A 54 10.98 -11.70 5.37
N PRO A 55 11.65 -11.29 6.44
CA PRO A 55 11.01 -10.92 7.69
C PRO A 55 10.19 -9.63 7.55
N VAL A 56 8.99 -9.64 8.12
CA VAL A 56 8.09 -8.50 8.29
C VAL A 56 7.41 -8.60 9.66
N PRO A 57 6.86 -7.51 10.19
CA PRO A 57 6.03 -7.59 11.40
C PRO A 57 4.70 -8.30 11.11
N HIS A 58 4.09 -8.93 12.13
CA HIS A 58 2.80 -9.62 12.05
C HIS A 58 1.87 -9.14 13.18
N PRO A 59 0.53 -9.21 12.98
CA PRO A 59 -0.19 -9.56 11.74
C PRO A 59 -0.03 -8.47 10.69
N ILE A 60 -0.04 -8.84 9.40
CA ILE A 60 0.19 -7.91 8.28
C ILE A 60 -0.75 -8.16 7.10
N VAL A 61 -1.12 -7.11 6.40
CA VAL A 61 -1.71 -7.17 5.06
C VAL A 61 -0.63 -6.92 4.04
N LEU A 62 -0.42 -7.86 3.12
CA LEU A 62 0.55 -7.75 2.03
C LEU A 62 -0.08 -7.11 0.77
N GLY A 63 0.51 -7.35 -0.38
CA GLY A 63 0.10 -6.80 -1.67
C GLY A 63 0.76 -5.45 -1.96
N HIS A 64 1.43 -5.38 -3.11
CA HIS A 64 2.16 -4.19 -3.54
C HIS A 64 2.04 -3.92 -5.05
N GLU A 65 1.08 -4.55 -5.69
CA GLU A 65 0.74 -4.39 -7.09
C GLU A 65 -0.74 -3.98 -7.24
N GLY A 66 -1.15 -2.98 -6.45
CA GLY A 66 -2.53 -2.49 -6.45
C GLY A 66 -2.82 -1.54 -7.61
N SER A 67 -4.04 -1.63 -8.14
CA SER A 67 -4.64 -0.64 -9.03
C SER A 67 -6.06 -0.35 -8.58
N GLY A 68 -6.53 0.87 -8.76
CA GLY A 68 -7.85 1.22 -8.25
C GLY A 68 -8.30 2.63 -8.59
N VAL A 69 -9.32 3.06 -7.89
CA VAL A 69 -9.92 4.39 -8.02
C VAL A 69 -9.69 5.18 -6.74
N VAL A 70 -9.23 6.41 -6.86
CA VAL A 70 -9.08 7.33 -5.72
C VAL A 70 -10.47 7.65 -5.16
N GLU A 71 -10.69 7.40 -3.88
CA GLU A 71 -11.96 7.71 -3.18
C GLU A 71 -11.86 8.99 -2.34
N GLU A 72 -10.76 9.17 -1.60
CA GLU A 72 -10.53 10.34 -0.76
C GLU A 72 -9.04 10.73 -0.82
N VAL A 73 -8.79 12.03 -0.70
CA VAL A 73 -7.41 12.57 -0.63
C VAL A 73 -7.25 13.44 0.60
N GLY A 74 -6.06 13.40 1.18
CA GLY A 74 -5.67 14.30 2.27
C GLY A 74 -5.50 15.74 1.77
N SER A 75 -5.51 16.68 2.71
CA SER A 75 -5.52 18.13 2.41
C SER A 75 -4.26 18.66 1.73
N ALA A 76 -3.15 17.93 1.78
CA ALA A 76 -1.88 18.30 1.16
C ALA A 76 -1.63 17.58 -0.19
N VAL A 77 -2.54 16.69 -0.61
CA VAL A 77 -2.45 15.97 -1.88
C VAL A 77 -2.87 16.90 -3.03
N SER A 78 -2.04 16.96 -4.07
CA SER A 78 -2.28 17.80 -5.26
C SER A 78 -2.23 17.02 -6.58
N LYS A 79 -1.57 15.86 -6.60
CA LYS A 79 -1.28 15.07 -7.80
C LYS A 79 -2.50 14.33 -8.35
N VAL A 80 -3.40 13.92 -7.48
CA VAL A 80 -4.61 13.14 -7.81
C VAL A 80 -5.83 13.67 -7.08
N GLN A 81 -7.02 13.32 -7.56
CA GLN A 81 -8.30 13.70 -6.98
C GLN A 81 -9.27 12.50 -6.97
N PRO A 82 -10.35 12.54 -6.16
CA PRO A 82 -11.38 11.51 -6.18
C PRO A 82 -11.89 11.21 -7.59
N GLY A 83 -12.05 9.93 -7.92
CA GLY A 83 -12.44 9.44 -9.23
C GLY A 83 -11.30 9.23 -10.22
N ASP A 84 -10.05 9.58 -9.87
CA ASP A 84 -8.91 9.26 -10.73
C ASP A 84 -8.58 7.76 -10.67
N HIS A 85 -8.27 7.18 -11.83
CA HIS A 85 -7.73 5.82 -11.94
C HIS A 85 -6.23 5.85 -11.66
N VAL A 86 -5.77 4.92 -10.83
CA VAL A 86 -4.37 4.90 -10.37
C VAL A 86 -3.80 3.49 -10.30
N VAL A 87 -2.48 3.43 -10.43
CA VAL A 87 -1.65 2.28 -10.07
C VAL A 87 -0.80 2.67 -8.88
N LEU A 88 -0.60 1.74 -7.96
CA LEU A 88 0.25 1.91 -6.79
C LEU A 88 1.61 1.28 -7.04
N THR A 89 2.67 1.93 -6.56
CA THR A 89 4.03 1.44 -6.65
C THR A 89 4.72 1.50 -5.29
N TYR A 90 6.03 1.30 -5.21
CA TYR A 90 6.79 1.41 -3.97
C TYR A 90 6.82 2.84 -3.44
N ASN A 91 6.99 2.99 -2.12
CA ASN A 91 7.09 4.29 -1.48
C ASN A 91 8.55 4.75 -1.35
N SER A 92 8.74 6.06 -1.13
CA SER A 92 10.04 6.68 -0.88
C SER A 92 9.88 7.88 0.06
N CYS A 93 10.91 8.25 0.83
CA CYS A 93 10.79 9.29 1.85
C CYS A 93 10.64 10.71 1.26
N GLY A 94 11.18 10.97 0.06
CA GLY A 94 11.11 12.27 -0.60
C GLY A 94 12.12 13.32 -0.13
N VAL A 95 12.86 13.05 0.95
CA VAL A 95 13.71 14.05 1.60
C VAL A 95 15.19 13.68 1.65
N CYS A 96 15.56 12.42 1.48
CA CYS A 96 16.96 12.01 1.42
C CYS A 96 17.63 12.49 0.13
N PRO A 97 18.96 12.54 0.08
CA PRO A 97 19.69 13.00 -1.10
C PRO A 97 19.30 12.28 -2.40
N ASN A 98 19.12 10.96 -2.34
CA ASN A 98 18.71 10.18 -3.50
C ASN A 98 17.32 10.59 -4.00
N CYS A 99 16.35 10.75 -3.10
CA CYS A 99 15.01 11.22 -3.46
C CYS A 99 15.02 12.64 -4.05
N GLN A 100 15.84 13.55 -3.49
CA GLN A 100 15.98 14.92 -3.99
C GLN A 100 16.63 14.97 -5.37
N ASN A 101 17.48 14.00 -5.70
CA ASN A 101 18.08 13.82 -7.01
C ASN A 101 17.23 12.98 -7.98
N ALA A 102 15.92 12.83 -7.73
CA ALA A 102 14.99 12.05 -8.54
C ALA A 102 15.34 10.55 -8.65
N GLN A 103 16.08 10.02 -7.69
CA GLN A 103 16.48 8.61 -7.61
C GLN A 103 15.69 7.88 -6.50
N ALA A 104 14.36 7.96 -6.56
CA ALA A 104 13.46 7.42 -5.53
C ALA A 104 13.66 5.91 -5.27
N ALA A 105 14.06 5.14 -6.29
CA ALA A 105 14.37 3.71 -6.15
C ALA A 105 15.57 3.43 -5.24
N TYR A 106 16.42 4.41 -5.02
CA TYR A 106 17.61 4.35 -4.14
C TYR A 106 17.38 5.12 -2.83
N CYS A 107 16.12 5.32 -2.44
CA CYS A 107 15.78 5.98 -1.18
C CYS A 107 16.52 5.33 0.01
N ASP A 108 17.13 6.14 0.87
CA ASP A 108 17.88 5.65 2.03
C ASP A 108 17.00 4.85 3.00
N ASP A 109 15.69 5.18 3.06
CA ASP A 109 14.69 4.52 3.90
C ASP A 109 13.91 3.41 3.18
N VAL A 110 14.32 3.00 1.97
CA VAL A 110 13.54 2.09 1.11
C VAL A 110 13.15 0.78 1.81
N VAL A 111 14.04 0.21 2.61
CA VAL A 111 13.79 -1.07 3.31
C VAL A 111 12.69 -0.91 4.36
N ALA A 112 12.76 0.15 5.17
CA ALA A 112 11.76 0.44 6.21
C ALA A 112 10.39 0.75 5.59
N LEU A 113 10.36 1.58 4.53
CA LEU A 113 9.13 1.97 3.82
C LEU A 113 8.50 0.83 3.01
N THR A 114 9.29 -0.19 2.67
CA THR A 114 8.84 -1.35 1.91
C THR A 114 8.33 -2.46 2.83
N PHE A 115 9.15 -2.88 3.80
CA PHE A 115 8.92 -4.08 4.60
C PHE A 115 8.49 -3.80 6.04
N GLY A 116 8.54 -2.55 6.50
CA GLY A 116 8.16 -2.18 7.88
C GLY A 116 6.67 -2.35 8.19
N GLY A 117 5.81 -2.37 7.17
CA GLY A 117 4.36 -2.53 7.35
C GLY A 117 3.68 -1.38 8.08
N GLN A 118 4.37 -0.25 8.27
CA GLN A 118 3.94 0.90 9.07
C GLN A 118 4.36 2.21 8.42
N ARG A 119 3.68 3.30 8.81
CA ARG A 119 4.05 4.66 8.42
C ARG A 119 5.41 5.04 9.01
N PRO A 120 6.06 6.12 8.50
CA PRO A 120 7.34 6.58 9.06
C PRO A 120 7.32 6.92 10.55
N ASP A 121 6.15 7.25 11.11
CA ASP A 121 5.97 7.55 12.54
C ASP A 121 5.70 6.31 13.40
N GLY A 122 5.77 5.11 12.82
CA GLY A 122 5.52 3.83 13.48
C GLY A 122 4.06 3.44 13.62
N SER A 123 3.12 4.28 13.18
CA SER A 123 1.68 3.96 13.21
C SER A 123 1.26 3.09 12.01
N SER A 124 0.13 2.39 12.15
CA SER A 124 -0.51 1.69 11.04
C SER A 124 -1.88 2.29 10.72
N PRO A 125 -2.33 2.29 9.45
CA PRO A 125 -3.68 2.68 9.10
C PRO A 125 -4.72 1.59 9.40
N LEU A 126 -4.30 0.36 9.71
CA LEU A 126 -5.19 -0.78 9.96
C LEU A 126 -5.18 -1.21 11.42
N SER A 127 -6.35 -1.59 11.92
CA SER A 127 -6.54 -2.21 13.23
C SER A 127 -7.68 -3.22 13.21
N GLN A 128 -7.73 -4.09 14.22
CA GLN A 128 -8.85 -5.02 14.43
C GLN A 128 -9.04 -5.21 15.94
N ASP A 129 -10.23 -4.90 16.45
CA ASP A 129 -10.58 -5.05 17.88
C ASP A 129 -9.56 -4.40 18.84
N GLY A 130 -8.94 -3.28 18.41
CA GLY A 130 -7.89 -2.57 19.15
C GLY A 130 -6.48 -3.13 18.98
N GLU A 131 -6.30 -4.23 18.27
CA GLU A 131 -4.99 -4.73 17.84
C GLU A 131 -4.49 -3.99 16.60
N VAL A 132 -3.21 -3.65 16.56
CA VAL A 132 -2.56 -3.08 15.38
C VAL A 132 -2.36 -4.16 14.33
N ILE A 133 -2.89 -3.91 13.13
CA ILE A 133 -2.61 -4.72 11.93
C ILE A 133 -1.63 -3.92 11.07
N HIS A 134 -0.49 -4.50 10.71
CA HIS A 134 0.49 -3.83 9.85
C HIS A 134 -0.09 -3.67 8.44
N GLY A 135 -0.46 -2.46 8.06
CA GLY A 135 -1.24 -2.13 6.86
C GLY A 135 -0.56 -1.14 5.92
N TYR A 136 0.77 -1.13 5.89
CA TYR A 136 1.53 -0.17 5.08
C TYR A 136 2.69 -0.81 4.30
N TYR A 137 2.55 -2.08 3.98
CA TYR A 137 3.51 -2.84 3.18
C TYR A 137 3.67 -2.21 1.80
N PHE A 138 4.89 -1.85 1.41
CA PHE A 138 5.20 -1.02 0.23
C PHE A 138 4.46 0.34 0.19
N GLY A 139 3.99 0.83 1.34
CA GLY A 139 3.17 2.03 1.42
C GLY A 139 1.77 1.86 0.84
N GLN A 140 1.23 0.63 0.77
CA GLN A 140 -0.08 0.37 0.18
C GLN A 140 -0.86 -0.81 0.81
N SER A 141 -0.25 -1.98 1.08
CA SER A 141 -0.98 -3.18 1.58
C SER A 141 -2.24 -3.49 0.78
N SER A 142 -2.10 -3.70 -0.53
CA SER A 142 -3.23 -3.75 -1.47
C SER A 142 -3.99 -5.09 -1.53
N PHE A 143 -3.66 -6.09 -0.69
CA PHE A 143 -4.50 -7.29 -0.53
C PHE A 143 -5.72 -6.98 0.36
N ALA A 144 -6.47 -5.92 0.01
CA ALA A 144 -7.66 -5.44 0.69
C ALA A 144 -8.59 -4.72 -0.30
N ASP A 145 -9.85 -4.50 0.10
CA ASP A 145 -10.81 -3.73 -0.71
C ASP A 145 -10.38 -2.26 -0.88
N TYR A 146 -9.69 -1.72 0.13
CA TYR A 146 -9.16 -0.35 0.16
C TYR A 146 -7.74 -0.33 0.71
N ALA A 147 -6.95 0.60 0.21
CA ALA A 147 -5.58 0.84 0.65
C ALA A 147 -5.34 2.32 0.93
N ILE A 148 -4.51 2.61 1.93
CA ILE A 148 -3.93 3.95 2.10
C ILE A 148 -2.58 3.96 1.38
N ALA A 149 -2.43 4.92 0.49
CA ALA A 149 -1.20 5.23 -0.23
C ALA A 149 -0.77 6.68 0.05
N THR A 150 0.36 7.11 -0.50
CA THR A 150 0.78 8.51 -0.49
C THR A 150 0.78 9.08 -1.90
N GLU A 151 0.79 10.40 -2.02
CA GLU A 151 0.97 11.07 -3.31
C GLU A 151 2.23 10.61 -4.05
N ARG A 152 3.24 10.10 -3.33
CA ARG A 152 4.52 9.65 -3.90
C ARG A 152 4.44 8.32 -4.62
N ASN A 153 3.64 7.39 -4.13
CA ASN A 153 3.53 6.04 -4.70
C ASN A 153 2.22 5.80 -5.47
N VAL A 154 1.47 6.86 -5.76
CA VAL A 154 0.28 6.85 -6.60
C VAL A 154 0.63 7.37 -7.99
N VAL A 155 0.31 6.60 -9.03
CA VAL A 155 0.51 6.98 -10.44
C VAL A 155 -0.84 7.01 -11.15
N LYS A 156 -1.26 8.21 -11.62
CA LYS A 156 -2.48 8.37 -12.39
C LYS A 156 -2.36 7.71 -13.77
N VAL A 157 -3.39 6.97 -14.14
CA VAL A 157 -3.49 6.25 -15.43
C VAL A 157 -4.73 6.68 -16.21
N ARG A 158 -4.79 6.32 -17.47
CA ARG A 158 -5.94 6.59 -18.34
C ARG A 158 -7.16 5.82 -17.85
N ARG A 159 -8.35 6.43 -17.98
CA ARG A 159 -9.63 5.83 -17.55
C ARG A 159 -10.18 4.77 -18.49
N ASP A 160 -9.68 4.73 -19.72
CA ASP A 160 -10.13 3.80 -20.78
C ASP A 160 -9.33 2.47 -20.77
N VAL A 161 -8.49 2.24 -19.77
CA VAL A 161 -7.74 0.99 -19.59
C VAL A 161 -8.35 0.20 -18.44
N ALA A 162 -8.47 -1.11 -18.61
CA ALA A 162 -9.01 -2.02 -17.60
C ALA A 162 -8.09 -2.05 -16.37
N LEU A 163 -8.55 -1.47 -15.26
CA LEU A 163 -7.77 -1.37 -14.02
C LEU A 163 -7.34 -2.74 -13.47
N GLU A 164 -8.16 -3.76 -13.66
CA GLU A 164 -7.92 -5.13 -13.20
C GLU A 164 -6.59 -5.71 -13.71
N LEU A 165 -6.11 -5.17 -14.85
CA LEU A 165 -4.88 -5.63 -15.51
C LEU A 165 -3.65 -4.80 -15.14
N LEU A 166 -3.83 -3.63 -14.53
CA LEU A 166 -2.76 -2.64 -14.37
C LEU A 166 -1.92 -2.82 -13.11
N GLY A 167 -2.38 -3.58 -12.12
CA GLY A 167 -1.67 -3.77 -10.86
C GLY A 167 -0.18 -4.10 -11.01
N PRO A 168 0.21 -5.09 -11.85
CA PRO A 168 1.62 -5.45 -12.05
C PRO A 168 2.52 -4.35 -12.61
N LEU A 169 1.96 -3.26 -13.18
CA LEU A 169 2.77 -2.12 -13.63
C LEU A 169 3.54 -1.46 -12.47
N GLY A 170 3.01 -1.56 -11.26
CA GLY A 170 3.62 -0.97 -10.06
C GLY A 170 4.86 -1.71 -9.56
N CYS A 171 5.09 -2.95 -9.98
CA CYS A 171 6.22 -3.80 -9.58
C CYS A 171 6.71 -4.70 -10.71
N GLY A 172 6.02 -5.81 -11.00
CA GLY A 172 6.53 -6.88 -11.85
C GLY A 172 6.88 -6.47 -13.29
N VAL A 173 6.23 -5.43 -13.83
CA VAL A 173 6.52 -4.94 -15.17
C VAL A 173 7.69 -3.96 -15.21
N GLN A 174 7.89 -3.17 -14.14
CA GLN A 174 8.94 -2.13 -14.11
C GLN A 174 10.29 -2.65 -13.57
N THR A 175 10.34 -3.80 -12.93
CA THR A 175 11.56 -4.38 -12.34
C THR A 175 12.43 -5.19 -13.30
#